data_176bfdf05bb6ede9d976854947605e30
#
_entry.id   176bfdf05bb6ede9d976854947605e30
#
_cell.length_a   1.000
_cell.length_b   1.000
_cell.length_c   1.000
_cell.angle_alpha   90.00
_cell.angle_beta   90.00
_cell.angle_gamma   90.00
#
_symmetry.space_group_name_H-M   'P 1'
#
loop_
_entity.id
_entity.type
_entity.pdbx_description
1 polymer ?
#
loop_
_entity_poly.entity_id
_entity_poly.type
_entity_poly.pdbx_seq_one_letter_code
_entity_poly.pdbx_strand_id
1 'polypeptide(L)'
;AVERSGGHGFIGLGRKRFLQLLHARARELGVNLHFESEFDVSDIDTRFADADLVVASDGLNSRVRNAFPDVFRSTTEIRPNKFVWLGTHQTFSDAFTFIFEKTSAGWIWAHAYQFDANTSTFIVETTPEVYDALGFEHMSHEQSAETCRQIFEAYLDGHSLMTNSAHIRGSAWINFPAVYCDNWIKDDRVVLIGDAAHTAHFSIGSGTKLGLEDAISLAKHLDSDLSIPAALRAYQDERKVEVLRLQNSARNAMIWFEHVPRYIEAFDLKQFNYSMLTRSQRVSHENLRLRDPEWLESMEQHLTERYLGNDGERAVPPMFLPFKLRNMPLVN
;
A
#
# COMPACT_ATOMS: atom_id res chain seq x y z
N ALA A 1 -24.13 -4.43 -6.51
CA ALA A 1 -24.30 -3.01 -6.83
C ALA A 1 -22.92 -2.43 -7.12
N VAL A 2 -22.83 -1.43 -7.99
CA VAL A 2 -21.58 -0.77 -8.39
C VAL A 2 -21.73 0.73 -8.18
N GLU A 3 -20.73 1.37 -7.60
CA GLU A 3 -20.61 2.81 -7.45
C GLU A 3 -19.26 3.25 -8.02
N ARG A 4 -19.22 4.37 -8.74
CA ARG A 4 -18.00 4.89 -9.38
C ARG A 4 -17.80 6.36 -9.03
N SER A 5 -16.53 6.75 -8.82
CA SER A 5 -16.12 8.15 -8.69
C SER A 5 -14.97 8.42 -9.66
N GLY A 6 -15.00 9.54 -10.34
CA GLY A 6 -14.03 9.98 -11.34
C GLY A 6 -12.90 10.84 -10.79
N GLY A 7 -12.07 11.39 -11.68
CA GLY A 7 -11.03 12.35 -11.34
C GLY A 7 -9.84 11.80 -10.51
N HIS A 8 -9.76 10.48 -10.32
CA HIS A 8 -8.68 9.81 -9.60
C HIS A 8 -7.69 9.21 -10.60
N GLY A 9 -6.59 9.94 -10.88
CA GLY A 9 -5.55 9.43 -11.76
C GLY A 9 -4.84 8.21 -11.16
N PHE A 10 -4.82 7.10 -11.90
CA PHE A 10 -4.08 5.89 -11.56
C PHE A 10 -3.43 5.32 -12.83
N ILE A 11 -2.17 4.90 -12.73
CA ILE A 11 -1.44 4.22 -13.80
C ILE A 11 -0.80 2.97 -13.22
N GLY A 12 -1.19 1.80 -13.76
CA GLY A 12 -0.52 0.54 -13.49
C GLY A 12 0.66 0.35 -14.45
N LEU A 13 1.76 -0.17 -13.94
CA LEU A 13 2.94 -0.53 -14.73
C LEU A 13 3.53 -1.85 -14.22
N GLY A 14 3.73 -2.81 -15.13
CA GLY A 14 4.35 -4.08 -14.80
C GLY A 14 5.78 -3.89 -14.27
N ARG A 15 6.08 -4.45 -13.09
CA ARG A 15 7.38 -4.34 -12.41
C ARG A 15 8.55 -4.70 -13.31
N LYS A 16 8.43 -5.77 -14.11
CA LYS A 16 9.47 -6.22 -15.03
C LYS A 16 9.81 -5.13 -16.06
N ARG A 17 8.78 -4.51 -16.65
CA ARG A 17 8.96 -3.42 -17.63
C ARG A 17 9.61 -2.20 -16.98
N PHE A 18 9.18 -1.84 -15.79
CA PHE A 18 9.76 -0.73 -15.04
C PHE A 18 11.26 -0.94 -14.75
N LEU A 19 11.63 -2.13 -14.24
CA LEU A 19 13.04 -2.48 -14.01
C LEU A 19 13.87 -2.47 -15.29
N GLN A 20 13.34 -2.97 -16.42
CA GLN A 20 14.02 -2.93 -17.71
C GLN A 20 14.37 -1.50 -18.14
N LEU A 21 13.44 -0.55 -17.95
CA LEU A 21 13.68 0.87 -18.28
C LEU A 21 14.78 1.46 -17.40
N LEU A 22 14.75 1.21 -16.09
CA LEU A 22 15.76 1.68 -15.16
C LEU A 22 17.15 1.07 -15.44
N HIS A 23 17.22 -0.24 -15.71
CA HIS A 23 18.47 -0.92 -16.04
C HIS A 23 19.05 -0.43 -17.36
N ALA A 24 18.22 -0.19 -18.37
CA ALA A 24 18.68 0.38 -19.65
C ALA A 24 19.32 1.75 -19.41
N ARG A 25 18.63 2.62 -18.66
CA ARG A 25 19.13 3.96 -18.36
C ARG A 25 20.41 3.94 -17.51
N ALA A 26 20.47 3.06 -16.52
CA ALA A 26 21.68 2.90 -15.69
C ALA A 26 22.90 2.51 -16.53
N ARG A 27 22.73 1.57 -17.47
CA ARG A 27 23.83 1.18 -18.39
C ARG A 27 24.27 2.33 -19.29
N GLU A 28 23.33 3.09 -19.85
CA GLU A 28 23.63 4.28 -20.66
C GLU A 28 24.47 5.32 -19.89
N LEU A 29 24.23 5.42 -18.59
CA LEU A 29 24.96 6.32 -17.69
C LEU A 29 26.26 5.74 -17.15
N GLY A 30 26.67 4.54 -17.58
CA GLY A 30 27.92 3.90 -17.16
C GLY A 30 27.87 3.25 -15.78
N VAL A 31 26.69 3.03 -15.20
CA VAL A 31 26.55 2.34 -13.93
C VAL A 31 26.87 0.86 -14.10
N ASN A 32 27.77 0.32 -13.28
CA ASN A 32 28.07 -1.10 -13.24
C ASN A 32 26.94 -1.86 -12.54
N LEU A 33 26.26 -2.75 -13.27
CA LEU A 33 25.18 -3.59 -12.75
C LEU A 33 25.68 -5.00 -12.53
N HIS A 34 25.62 -5.49 -11.31
CA HIS A 34 25.97 -6.85 -10.93
C HIS A 34 24.72 -7.61 -10.55
N PHE A 35 24.30 -8.55 -11.39
CA PHE A 35 23.17 -9.45 -11.15
C PHE A 35 23.69 -10.75 -10.52
N GLU A 36 22.77 -11.49 -9.85
CA GLU A 36 23.10 -12.77 -9.22
C GLU A 36 24.30 -12.66 -8.25
N SER A 37 24.46 -11.45 -7.67
CA SER A 37 25.53 -11.11 -6.76
C SER A 37 24.94 -10.91 -5.37
N GLU A 38 25.05 -11.94 -4.53
CA GLU A 38 24.58 -11.85 -3.17
C GLU A 38 25.46 -10.91 -2.37
N PHE A 39 24.84 -10.08 -1.56
CA PHE A 39 25.49 -9.14 -0.64
C PHE A 39 25.46 -9.69 0.78
N ASP A 40 26.61 -9.71 1.42
CA ASP A 40 26.73 -9.92 2.87
C ASP A 40 27.04 -8.60 3.57
N VAL A 41 26.59 -8.45 4.81
CA VAL A 41 26.81 -7.21 5.57
C VAL A 41 28.29 -6.92 5.80
N SER A 42 29.12 -7.96 5.91
CA SER A 42 30.58 -7.82 6.00
C SER A 42 31.22 -7.23 4.73
N ASP A 43 30.52 -7.28 3.58
CA ASP A 43 30.99 -6.64 2.36
C ASP A 43 31.15 -5.12 2.49
N ILE A 44 30.44 -4.49 3.43
CA ILE A 44 30.58 -3.05 3.71
C ILE A 44 32.02 -2.70 4.09
N ASP A 45 32.63 -3.51 4.91
CA ASP A 45 33.98 -3.25 5.45
C ASP A 45 35.06 -4.04 4.73
N THR A 46 34.72 -4.88 3.76
CA THR A 46 35.62 -5.68 2.95
C THR A 46 35.58 -5.33 1.49
N ARG A 47 34.62 -5.89 0.74
CA ARG A 47 34.45 -5.70 -0.71
C ARG A 47 34.21 -4.24 -1.10
N PHE A 48 33.54 -3.47 -0.24
CA PHE A 48 33.19 -2.06 -0.46
C PHE A 48 33.90 -1.11 0.53
N ALA A 49 35.02 -1.55 1.09
CA ALA A 49 35.81 -0.76 2.05
C ALA A 49 36.19 0.63 1.49
N ASP A 50 36.51 0.70 0.20
CA ASP A 50 36.91 1.94 -0.50
C ASP A 50 35.74 2.76 -1.05
N ALA A 51 34.50 2.33 -0.85
CA ALA A 51 33.34 3.11 -1.29
C ALA A 51 33.12 4.32 -0.38
N ASP A 52 32.97 5.50 -0.96
CA ASP A 52 32.65 6.72 -0.21
C ASP A 52 31.27 6.65 0.47
N LEU A 53 30.34 5.93 -0.17
CA LEU A 53 28.96 5.77 0.30
C LEU A 53 28.41 4.38 -0.09
N VAL A 54 27.71 3.75 0.84
CA VAL A 54 26.91 2.55 0.62
C VAL A 54 25.43 2.87 0.79
N VAL A 55 24.65 2.70 -0.27
CA VAL A 55 23.19 2.93 -0.26
C VAL A 55 22.48 1.58 -0.16
N ALA A 56 21.91 1.27 0.99
CA ALA A 56 21.16 0.05 1.21
C ALA A 56 19.71 0.22 0.78
N SER A 57 19.35 -0.42 -0.34
CA SER A 57 17.99 -0.49 -0.90
C SER A 57 17.50 -1.94 -0.99
N ASP A 58 17.90 -2.76 -0.03
CA ASP A 58 17.71 -4.21 0.03
C ASP A 58 16.31 -4.63 0.53
N GLY A 59 15.39 -3.65 0.59
CA GLY A 59 13.96 -3.88 0.71
C GLY A 59 13.48 -4.22 2.12
N LEU A 60 12.24 -4.73 2.19
CA LEU A 60 11.54 -5.00 3.44
C LEU A 60 12.36 -5.82 4.46
N ASN A 61 13.04 -6.86 3.99
CA ASN A 61 13.84 -7.76 4.82
C ASN A 61 15.31 -7.32 4.90
N SER A 62 15.59 -6.03 4.84
CA SER A 62 16.92 -5.45 4.78
C SER A 62 17.89 -6.13 5.75
N ARG A 63 18.93 -6.74 5.18
CA ARG A 63 20.04 -7.33 5.96
C ARG A 63 20.84 -6.24 6.65
N VAL A 64 21.04 -5.11 5.96
CA VAL A 64 21.78 -3.96 6.52
C VAL A 64 21.05 -3.39 7.74
N ARG A 65 19.75 -3.10 7.62
CA ARG A 65 18.95 -2.61 8.75
C ARG A 65 19.00 -3.57 9.93
N ASN A 66 18.80 -4.85 9.67
CA ASN A 66 18.71 -5.87 10.73
C ASN A 66 20.05 -6.17 11.41
N ALA A 67 21.17 -5.92 10.73
CA ALA A 67 22.51 -6.10 11.31
C ALA A 67 22.89 -5.00 12.30
N PHE A 68 22.26 -3.82 12.22
CA PHE A 68 22.59 -2.68 13.07
C PHE A 68 21.34 -2.10 13.77
N PRO A 69 20.65 -2.91 14.60
CA PRO A 69 19.36 -2.52 15.19
C PRO A 69 19.49 -1.28 16.10
N ASP A 70 20.58 -1.15 16.85
CA ASP A 70 20.81 -0.02 17.75
C ASP A 70 21.08 1.30 17.00
N VAL A 71 21.63 1.20 15.79
CA VAL A 71 21.92 2.36 14.93
C VAL A 71 20.64 2.86 14.27
N PHE A 72 19.93 1.97 13.59
CA PHE A 72 18.73 2.34 12.82
C PHE A 72 17.47 2.45 13.69
N ARG A 73 17.47 1.85 14.87
CA ARG A 73 16.34 1.83 15.83
C ARG A 73 15.03 1.54 15.14
N SER A 74 15.03 0.44 14.39
CA SER A 74 13.88 0.03 13.59
C SER A 74 12.82 -0.68 14.44
N THR A 75 11.57 -0.41 14.13
CA THR A 75 10.42 -1.16 14.63
C THR A 75 9.64 -1.74 13.47
N THR A 76 9.09 -2.94 13.67
CA THR A 76 8.23 -3.59 12.68
C THR A 76 6.92 -3.97 13.35
N GLU A 77 5.82 -3.42 12.83
CA GLU A 77 4.46 -3.73 13.26
C GLU A 77 3.82 -4.67 12.25
N ILE A 78 3.50 -5.90 12.65
CA ILE A 78 2.79 -6.85 11.78
C ILE A 78 1.29 -6.58 11.89
N ARG A 79 0.66 -6.28 10.74
CA ARG A 79 -0.77 -5.99 10.70
C ARG A 79 -1.60 -7.26 10.63
N PRO A 80 -2.83 -7.26 11.21
CA PRO A 80 -3.60 -8.50 11.37
C PRO A 80 -4.14 -9.07 10.06
N ASN A 81 -4.60 -8.23 9.12
CA ASN A 81 -5.20 -8.72 7.89
C ASN A 81 -4.22 -9.59 7.09
N LYS A 82 -4.79 -10.62 6.47
CA LYS A 82 -4.10 -11.49 5.51
C LYS A 82 -4.38 -11.00 4.10
N PHE A 83 -3.35 -11.00 3.25
CA PHE A 83 -3.54 -10.73 1.82
C PHE A 83 -2.68 -11.65 0.96
N VAL A 84 -3.15 -11.89 -0.26
CA VAL A 84 -2.43 -12.63 -1.30
C VAL A 84 -2.40 -11.82 -2.59
N TRP A 85 -1.25 -11.81 -3.25
CA TRP A 85 -1.06 -11.08 -4.50
C TRP A 85 -1.19 -12.01 -5.69
N LEU A 86 -2.29 -11.90 -6.41
CA LEU A 86 -2.62 -12.69 -7.58
C LEU A 86 -2.64 -11.82 -8.84
N GLY A 87 -2.71 -12.47 -9.99
CA GLY A 87 -2.96 -11.84 -11.28
C GLY A 87 -4.16 -12.47 -11.98
N THR A 88 -4.66 -11.82 -13.03
CA THR A 88 -5.70 -12.36 -13.90
C THR A 88 -5.61 -11.78 -15.29
N HIS A 89 -6.11 -12.51 -16.29
CA HIS A 89 -6.31 -11.98 -17.65
C HIS A 89 -7.63 -11.22 -17.81
N GLN A 90 -8.49 -11.20 -16.77
CA GLN A 90 -9.58 -10.23 -16.73
C GLN A 90 -9.00 -8.84 -16.64
N THR A 91 -9.34 -7.98 -17.59
CA THR A 91 -8.86 -6.60 -17.64
C THR A 91 -9.80 -5.67 -16.86
N PHE A 92 -9.28 -5.05 -15.82
CA PHE A 92 -9.96 -3.99 -15.07
C PHE A 92 -9.48 -2.63 -15.59
N SER A 93 -9.81 -2.34 -16.86
CA SER A 93 -9.25 -1.21 -17.62
C SER A 93 -9.85 0.14 -17.23
N ASP A 94 -11.08 0.16 -16.72
CA ASP A 94 -11.85 1.39 -16.56
C ASP A 94 -11.52 2.13 -15.27
N ALA A 95 -11.09 1.40 -14.23
CA ALA A 95 -10.84 1.97 -12.92
C ALA A 95 -9.96 1.07 -12.04
N PHE A 96 -9.39 1.66 -10.99
CA PHE A 96 -8.96 0.89 -9.83
C PHE A 96 -10.23 0.36 -9.14
N THR A 97 -10.41 -0.96 -9.15
CA THR A 97 -11.64 -1.62 -8.74
C THR A 97 -11.47 -2.29 -7.37
N PHE A 98 -12.39 -2.01 -6.46
CA PHE A 98 -12.54 -2.72 -5.20
C PHE A 98 -13.78 -3.59 -5.26
N ILE A 99 -13.64 -4.86 -4.90
CA ILE A 99 -14.72 -5.85 -4.89
C ILE A 99 -14.85 -6.39 -3.48
N PHE A 100 -16.06 -6.41 -2.94
CA PHE A 100 -16.34 -6.90 -1.59
C PHE A 100 -17.37 -8.00 -1.67
N GLU A 101 -17.01 -9.21 -1.22
CA GLU A 101 -17.88 -10.38 -1.23
C GLU A 101 -18.13 -10.92 0.18
N LYS A 102 -19.39 -11.30 0.43
CA LYS A 102 -19.79 -11.91 1.69
C LYS A 102 -19.85 -13.42 1.54
N THR A 103 -18.94 -14.10 2.21
CA THR A 103 -18.92 -15.56 2.33
C THR A 103 -19.69 -16.01 3.57
N SER A 104 -19.83 -17.32 3.74
CA SER A 104 -20.37 -17.90 4.98
C SER A 104 -19.48 -17.61 6.21
N ALA A 105 -18.19 -17.35 6.00
CA ALA A 105 -17.23 -17.03 7.04
C ALA A 105 -17.14 -15.52 7.38
N GLY A 106 -17.62 -14.67 6.49
CA GLY A 106 -17.54 -13.21 6.63
C GLY A 106 -17.13 -12.51 5.33
N TRP A 107 -16.65 -11.28 5.45
CA TRP A 107 -16.28 -10.45 4.31
C TRP A 107 -14.85 -10.71 3.85
N ILE A 108 -14.68 -10.83 2.53
CA ILE A 108 -13.42 -10.89 1.80
C ILE A 108 -13.47 -9.88 0.66
N TRP A 109 -12.34 -9.25 0.33
CA TRP A 109 -12.33 -8.23 -0.70
C TRP A 109 -11.13 -8.33 -1.61
N ALA A 110 -11.25 -7.75 -2.81
CA ALA A 110 -10.19 -7.69 -3.79
C ALA A 110 -9.91 -6.24 -4.23
N HIS A 111 -8.64 -5.97 -4.51
CA HIS A 111 -8.13 -4.76 -5.15
C HIS A 111 -7.66 -5.15 -6.54
N ALA A 112 -8.32 -4.63 -7.58
CA ALA A 112 -8.01 -5.02 -8.95
C ALA A 112 -7.71 -3.80 -9.83
N TYR A 113 -6.67 -3.90 -10.65
CA TYR A 113 -6.28 -2.88 -11.61
C TYR A 113 -5.42 -3.46 -12.72
N GLN A 114 -5.58 -2.93 -13.91
CA GLN A 114 -4.78 -3.30 -15.08
C GLN A 114 -3.37 -2.72 -14.99
N PHE A 115 -2.34 -3.49 -15.37
CA PHE A 115 -0.95 -3.04 -15.42
C PHE A 115 -0.25 -3.27 -16.77
N ASP A 116 -0.84 -4.07 -17.65
CA ASP A 116 -0.45 -4.20 -19.04
C ASP A 116 -1.68 -4.45 -19.94
N ALA A 117 -1.48 -4.65 -21.24
CA ALA A 117 -2.56 -4.77 -22.21
C ALA A 117 -3.55 -5.91 -21.92
N ASN A 118 -3.10 -6.98 -21.26
CA ASN A 118 -3.86 -8.23 -21.13
C ASN A 118 -3.87 -8.77 -19.69
N THR A 119 -3.37 -8.01 -18.72
CA THR A 119 -3.19 -8.52 -17.35
C THR A 119 -3.55 -7.48 -16.32
N SER A 120 -4.25 -7.92 -15.30
CA SER A 120 -4.55 -7.14 -14.10
C SER A 120 -3.93 -7.78 -12.87
N THR A 121 -3.54 -6.93 -11.93
CA THR A 121 -3.31 -7.32 -10.54
C THR A 121 -4.64 -7.61 -9.88
N PHE A 122 -4.68 -8.63 -9.03
CA PHE A 122 -5.83 -9.01 -8.22
C PHE A 122 -5.36 -9.36 -6.81
N ILE A 123 -5.35 -8.38 -5.91
CA ILE A 123 -4.93 -8.58 -4.51
C ILE A 123 -6.17 -8.95 -3.71
N VAL A 124 -6.16 -10.11 -3.08
CA VAL A 124 -7.25 -10.52 -2.18
C VAL A 124 -6.82 -10.28 -0.75
N GLU A 125 -7.69 -9.68 0.04
CA GLU A 125 -7.44 -9.35 1.45
C GLU A 125 -8.66 -9.75 2.29
N THR A 126 -8.40 -10.18 3.54
CA THR A 126 -9.44 -10.56 4.50
C THR A 126 -8.94 -10.47 5.94
N THR A 127 -9.86 -10.53 6.90
CA THR A 127 -9.51 -10.58 8.32
C THR A 127 -8.96 -11.96 8.70
N PRO A 128 -8.20 -12.07 9.82
CA PRO A 128 -7.69 -13.34 10.31
C PRO A 128 -8.80 -14.41 10.52
N GLU A 129 -9.92 -13.97 11.09
CA GLU A 129 -11.04 -14.86 11.42
C GLU A 129 -11.67 -15.50 10.15
N VAL A 130 -11.80 -14.71 9.08
CA VAL A 130 -12.31 -15.19 7.80
C VAL A 130 -11.29 -16.09 7.10
N TYR A 131 -10.01 -15.73 7.17
CA TYR A 131 -8.91 -16.53 6.64
C TYR A 131 -8.90 -17.93 7.26
N ASP A 132 -8.98 -18.02 8.60
CA ASP A 132 -8.98 -19.26 9.35
C ASP A 132 -10.25 -20.08 9.05
N ALA A 133 -11.43 -19.43 9.07
CA ALA A 133 -12.72 -20.09 8.85
C ALA A 133 -12.89 -20.63 7.41
N LEU A 134 -12.25 -20.00 6.41
CA LEU A 134 -12.20 -20.51 5.05
C LEU A 134 -11.12 -21.59 4.85
N GLY A 135 -10.26 -21.82 5.85
CA GLY A 135 -9.25 -22.88 5.83
C GLY A 135 -8.05 -22.59 4.93
N PHE A 136 -7.78 -21.32 4.58
CA PHE A 136 -6.68 -20.94 3.68
C PHE A 136 -5.31 -21.39 4.20
N GLU A 137 -5.12 -21.52 5.51
CA GLU A 137 -3.86 -21.99 6.11
C GLU A 137 -3.47 -23.40 5.66
N HIS A 138 -4.46 -24.23 5.35
CA HIS A 138 -4.28 -25.65 5.00
C HIS A 138 -4.29 -25.90 3.49
N MET A 139 -4.44 -24.85 2.67
CA MET A 139 -4.50 -24.94 1.22
C MET A 139 -3.13 -24.77 0.58
N SER A 140 -2.89 -25.48 -0.53
CA SER A 140 -1.80 -25.11 -1.43
C SER A 140 -2.07 -23.74 -2.08
N HIS A 141 -1.04 -23.15 -2.69
CA HIS A 141 -1.19 -21.87 -3.40
C HIS A 141 -2.25 -21.95 -4.51
N GLU A 142 -2.27 -23.06 -5.24
CA GLU A 142 -3.23 -23.32 -6.31
C GLU A 142 -4.65 -23.50 -5.78
N GLN A 143 -4.81 -24.26 -4.69
CA GLN A 143 -6.10 -24.44 -4.03
C GLN A 143 -6.64 -23.10 -3.50
N SER A 144 -5.77 -22.31 -2.88
CA SER A 144 -6.11 -20.98 -2.38
C SER A 144 -6.53 -20.04 -3.51
N ALA A 145 -5.79 -20.01 -4.63
CA ALA A 145 -6.13 -19.21 -5.80
C ALA A 145 -7.46 -19.65 -6.43
N GLU A 146 -7.72 -20.96 -6.50
CA GLU A 146 -8.99 -21.49 -7.02
C GLU A 146 -10.17 -21.16 -6.08
N THR A 147 -9.98 -21.22 -4.77
CA THR A 147 -11.01 -20.79 -3.79
C THR A 147 -11.32 -19.29 -3.97
N CYS A 148 -10.29 -18.44 -4.11
CA CYS A 148 -10.49 -17.04 -4.42
C CYS A 148 -11.20 -16.84 -5.77
N ARG A 149 -10.84 -17.61 -6.81
CA ARG A 149 -11.52 -17.55 -8.10
C ARG A 149 -13.02 -17.87 -7.99
N GLN A 150 -13.39 -18.87 -7.23
CA GLN A 150 -14.78 -19.23 -7.00
C GLN A 150 -15.55 -18.14 -6.25
N ILE A 151 -14.94 -17.53 -5.21
CA ILE A 151 -15.55 -16.43 -4.46
C ILE A 151 -15.81 -15.22 -5.36
N PHE A 152 -14.87 -14.90 -6.24
CA PHE A 152 -14.94 -13.72 -7.12
C PHE A 152 -15.37 -14.02 -8.57
N GLU A 153 -15.94 -15.21 -8.82
CA GLU A 153 -16.29 -15.70 -10.17
C GLU A 153 -17.10 -14.70 -10.99
N ALA A 154 -18.06 -14.03 -10.35
CA ALA A 154 -18.94 -13.05 -11.01
C ALA A 154 -18.22 -11.82 -11.61
N TYR A 155 -16.96 -11.61 -11.24
CA TYR A 155 -16.15 -10.44 -11.66
C TYR A 155 -14.98 -10.82 -12.55
N LEU A 156 -14.73 -12.10 -12.77
CA LEU A 156 -13.56 -12.59 -13.49
C LEU A 156 -13.85 -12.96 -14.95
N ASP A 157 -15.11 -12.88 -15.39
CA ASP A 157 -15.54 -13.18 -16.77
C ASP A 157 -14.96 -14.51 -17.31
N GLY A 158 -14.98 -15.54 -16.47
CA GLY A 158 -14.43 -16.87 -16.78
C GLY A 158 -12.90 -17.00 -16.73
N HIS A 159 -12.17 -15.91 -16.44
CA HIS A 159 -10.72 -15.97 -16.30
C HIS A 159 -10.29 -16.57 -14.96
N SER A 160 -9.15 -17.25 -14.97
CA SER A 160 -8.52 -17.79 -13.75
C SER A 160 -7.76 -16.71 -12.97
N LEU A 161 -7.50 -17.02 -11.70
CA LEU A 161 -6.51 -16.29 -10.90
C LEU A 161 -5.16 -16.99 -11.00
N MET A 162 -4.15 -16.24 -11.36
CA MET A 162 -2.77 -16.72 -11.54
C MET A 162 -1.97 -16.51 -10.26
N THR A 163 -1.26 -17.56 -9.85
CA THR A 163 -0.27 -17.46 -8.80
C THR A 163 1.09 -17.07 -9.38
N ASN A 164 1.87 -16.30 -8.63
CA ASN A 164 3.24 -15.95 -9.01
C ASN A 164 4.24 -17.01 -8.50
N SER A 165 3.76 -18.23 -8.23
CA SER A 165 4.46 -19.30 -7.52
C SER A 165 5.74 -19.78 -8.22
N ALA A 166 5.88 -19.55 -9.53
CA ALA A 166 7.06 -19.99 -10.30
C ALA A 166 8.32 -19.12 -10.08
N HIS A 167 8.20 -17.89 -9.55
CA HIS A 167 9.32 -16.93 -9.52
C HIS A 167 9.57 -16.24 -8.18
N ILE A 168 8.67 -16.28 -7.22
CA ILE A 168 8.84 -15.70 -5.90
C ILE A 168 8.26 -16.68 -4.87
N ARG A 169 8.85 -16.78 -3.70
CA ARG A 169 8.33 -17.53 -2.55
C ARG A 169 6.94 -17.01 -2.16
N GLY A 170 5.97 -17.22 -3.03
CA GLY A 170 4.66 -17.01 -2.56
C GLY A 170 3.74 -16.12 -3.38
N SER A 171 2.76 -16.78 -3.94
CA SER A 171 1.37 -16.41 -3.78
C SER A 171 0.89 -16.96 -2.44
N ALA A 172 1.72 -16.79 -1.39
CA ALA A 172 1.35 -17.13 -0.04
C ALA A 172 0.55 -15.97 0.56
N TRP A 173 -0.40 -16.31 1.37
CA TRP A 173 -1.04 -15.33 2.24
C TRP A 173 -0.03 -14.79 3.24
N ILE A 174 0.09 -13.50 3.31
CA ILE A 174 1.01 -12.82 4.21
C ILE A 174 0.30 -11.70 4.97
N ASN A 175 0.89 -11.31 6.08
CA ASN A 175 0.52 -10.11 6.81
C ASN A 175 1.39 -8.94 6.33
N PHE A 176 0.88 -7.73 6.37
CA PHE A 176 1.67 -6.56 6.01
C PHE A 176 2.59 -6.15 7.19
N PRO A 177 3.91 -6.09 6.97
CA PRO A 177 4.83 -5.54 7.95
C PRO A 177 5.02 -4.04 7.71
N ALA A 178 4.66 -3.23 8.71
CA ALA A 178 4.93 -1.80 8.72
C ALA A 178 6.28 -1.53 9.39
N VAL A 179 7.26 -1.10 8.62
CA VAL A 179 8.62 -0.81 9.08
C VAL A 179 8.80 0.68 9.28
N TYR A 180 9.38 1.03 10.41
CA TYR A 180 9.76 2.39 10.81
C TYR A 180 11.20 2.39 11.30
N CYS A 181 12.02 3.34 10.87
CA CYS A 181 13.37 3.54 11.37
C CYS A 181 13.53 4.97 11.91
N ASP A 182 14.02 5.08 13.15
CA ASP A 182 14.27 6.40 13.74
C ASP A 182 15.52 7.06 13.16
N ASN A 183 16.45 6.30 12.67
CA ASN A 183 17.64 6.78 11.99
C ASN A 183 17.88 5.97 10.72
N TRP A 184 18.35 6.61 9.65
CA TRP A 184 18.60 5.96 8.36
C TRP A 184 20.07 5.94 7.98
N ILE A 185 20.96 6.49 8.82
CA ILE A 185 22.37 6.71 8.54
C ILE A 185 23.23 5.95 9.55
N LYS A 186 24.27 5.27 9.08
CA LYS A 186 25.29 4.63 9.90
C LYS A 186 26.67 5.17 9.51
N ASP A 187 27.42 5.65 10.51
CA ASP A 187 28.83 6.08 10.41
C ASP A 187 29.09 7.08 9.28
N ASP A 188 28.10 7.95 8.98
CA ASP A 188 28.13 8.93 7.88
C ASP A 188 28.48 8.33 6.50
N ARG A 189 28.37 7.01 6.34
CA ARG A 189 28.81 6.26 5.16
C ARG A 189 27.77 5.27 4.63
N VAL A 190 26.90 4.74 5.46
CA VAL A 190 25.83 3.81 5.03
C VAL A 190 24.48 4.48 5.22
N VAL A 191 23.62 4.44 4.20
CA VAL A 191 22.28 5.04 4.26
C VAL A 191 21.22 4.06 3.76
N LEU A 192 20.07 4.02 4.44
CA LEU A 192 18.90 3.26 4.02
C LEU A 192 18.00 4.10 3.14
N ILE A 193 17.39 3.48 2.10
CA ILE A 193 16.34 4.08 1.26
C ILE A 193 15.20 3.08 1.00
N GLY A 194 14.01 3.60 0.69
CA GLY A 194 12.84 2.80 0.34
C GLY A 194 12.43 1.82 1.45
N ASP A 195 11.99 0.63 1.06
CA ASP A 195 11.49 -0.37 2.01
C ASP A 195 12.54 -0.87 3.03
N ALA A 196 13.81 -0.60 2.79
CA ALA A 196 14.86 -0.85 3.79
C ALA A 196 14.74 0.11 4.98
N ALA A 197 14.34 1.36 4.75
CA ALA A 197 14.17 2.38 5.77
C ALA A 197 12.73 2.45 6.32
N HIS A 198 11.73 2.27 5.44
CA HIS A 198 10.32 2.48 5.77
C HIS A 198 9.41 1.78 4.76
N THR A 199 8.28 1.26 5.21
CA THR A 199 7.27 0.69 4.32
C THR A 199 5.98 1.51 4.38
N ALA A 200 5.20 1.45 3.30
CA ALA A 200 3.85 2.01 3.25
C ALA A 200 2.88 0.96 2.70
N HIS A 201 1.73 0.80 3.36
CA HIS A 201 0.73 -0.20 2.99
C HIS A 201 0.29 -0.04 1.52
N PHE A 202 0.14 -1.15 0.83
CA PHE A 202 -0.17 -1.20 -0.61
C PHE A 202 -1.51 -0.52 -0.98
N SER A 203 -2.46 -0.41 -0.05
CA SER A 203 -3.79 0.18 -0.27
C SER A 203 -3.80 1.63 -0.73
N ILE A 204 -2.68 2.35 -0.63
CA ILE A 204 -2.53 3.72 -1.14
C ILE A 204 -1.61 3.81 -2.37
N GLY A 205 -1.04 2.68 -2.83
CA GLY A 205 -0.24 2.59 -4.05
C GLY A 205 1.04 3.44 -4.06
N SER A 206 1.67 3.69 -2.91
CA SER A 206 2.75 4.69 -2.81
C SER A 206 4.14 4.14 -2.45
N GLY A 207 4.32 2.84 -2.20
CA GLY A 207 5.60 2.28 -1.77
C GLY A 207 6.73 2.51 -2.77
N THR A 208 6.53 2.15 -4.04
CA THR A 208 7.51 2.39 -5.11
C THR A 208 7.82 3.88 -5.29
N LYS A 209 6.79 4.72 -5.24
CA LYS A 209 6.95 6.19 -5.33
C LYS A 209 7.86 6.71 -4.22
N LEU A 210 7.68 6.26 -2.98
CA LEU A 210 8.52 6.66 -1.85
C LEU A 210 9.99 6.32 -2.09
N GLY A 211 10.29 5.09 -2.49
CA GLY A 211 11.67 4.69 -2.77
C GLY A 211 12.33 5.47 -3.90
N LEU A 212 11.55 5.84 -4.94
CA LEU A 212 12.05 6.72 -6.01
C LEU A 212 12.32 8.14 -5.52
N GLU A 213 11.43 8.69 -4.71
CA GLU A 213 11.60 10.03 -4.12
C GLU A 213 12.79 10.07 -3.16
N ASP A 214 13.04 8.99 -2.42
CA ASP A 214 14.24 8.86 -1.59
C ASP A 214 15.51 8.92 -2.43
N ALA A 215 15.56 8.14 -3.52
CA ALA A 215 16.71 8.15 -4.42
C ALA A 215 16.95 9.53 -5.07
N ILE A 216 15.88 10.21 -5.48
CA ILE A 216 15.94 11.56 -6.07
C ILE A 216 16.44 12.57 -5.02
N SER A 217 15.91 12.57 -3.81
CA SER A 217 16.32 13.47 -2.74
C SER A 217 17.77 13.22 -2.32
N LEU A 218 18.16 11.96 -2.14
CA LEU A 218 19.55 11.61 -1.84
C LEU A 218 20.51 12.10 -2.92
N ALA A 219 20.21 11.83 -4.18
CA ALA A 219 21.03 12.29 -5.31
C ALA A 219 21.15 13.82 -5.36
N LYS A 220 20.04 14.54 -5.16
CA LYS A 220 20.01 16.01 -5.11
C LYS A 220 20.94 16.58 -4.04
N HIS A 221 20.94 15.99 -2.83
CA HIS A 221 21.80 16.45 -1.75
C HIS A 221 23.26 16.08 -1.95
N LEU A 222 23.55 14.93 -2.58
CA LEU A 222 24.91 14.54 -2.95
C LEU A 222 25.51 15.38 -4.10
N ASP A 223 24.65 15.90 -4.99
CA ASP A 223 25.04 16.80 -6.10
C ASP A 223 25.18 18.28 -5.68
N SER A 224 25.15 18.57 -4.40
CA SER A 224 25.30 19.91 -3.84
C SER A 224 26.71 20.12 -3.28
N ASP A 225 27.02 21.34 -2.82
CA ASP A 225 28.32 21.68 -2.17
C ASP A 225 28.46 21.09 -0.75
N LEU A 226 27.55 20.21 -0.31
CA LEU A 226 27.61 19.58 0.99
C LEU A 226 28.65 18.43 1.01
N SER A 227 29.29 18.25 2.16
CA SER A 227 30.02 17.01 2.41
C SER A 227 29.04 15.82 2.48
N ILE A 228 29.50 14.59 2.19
CA ILE A 228 28.65 13.38 2.24
C ILE A 228 27.91 13.30 3.57
N PRO A 229 28.53 13.44 4.76
CA PRO A 229 27.79 13.41 6.02
C PRO A 229 26.68 14.49 6.12
N ALA A 230 26.92 15.67 5.60
CA ALA A 230 25.93 16.75 5.61
C ALA A 230 24.77 16.46 4.63
N ALA A 231 25.09 15.95 3.44
CA ALA A 231 24.12 15.54 2.44
C ALA A 231 23.20 14.40 2.95
N LEU A 232 23.76 13.41 3.64
CA LEU A 232 22.98 12.32 4.23
C LEU A 232 22.01 12.83 5.31
N ARG A 233 22.46 13.74 6.17
CA ARG A 233 21.56 14.35 7.18
C ARG A 233 20.47 15.18 6.53
N ALA A 234 20.77 16.00 5.54
CA ALA A 234 19.80 16.80 4.82
C ALA A 234 18.76 15.91 4.10
N TYR A 235 19.21 14.83 3.47
CA TYR A 235 18.34 13.81 2.90
C TYR A 235 17.38 13.23 3.95
N GLN A 236 17.92 12.74 5.07
CA GLN A 236 17.12 12.12 6.12
C GLN A 236 16.09 13.12 6.68
N ASP A 237 16.47 14.35 6.95
CA ASP A 237 15.60 15.37 7.53
C ASP A 237 14.46 15.76 6.56
N GLU A 238 14.76 15.92 5.27
CA GLU A 238 13.75 16.18 4.24
C GLU A 238 12.78 15.01 4.10
N ARG A 239 13.32 13.80 3.93
CA ARG A 239 12.49 12.64 3.57
C ARG A 239 11.66 12.10 4.73
N LYS A 240 12.16 12.15 5.95
CA LYS A 240 11.41 11.67 7.12
C LYS A 240 10.06 12.33 7.29
N VAL A 241 9.97 13.62 7.05
CA VAL A 241 8.70 14.35 7.19
C VAL A 241 7.68 13.86 6.15
N GLU A 242 8.11 13.72 4.89
CA GLU A 242 7.23 13.27 3.81
C GLU A 242 6.84 11.78 3.96
N VAL A 243 7.79 10.95 4.36
CA VAL A 243 7.55 9.53 4.65
C VAL A 243 6.55 9.36 5.79
N LEU A 244 6.71 10.09 6.91
CA LEU A 244 5.77 10.03 8.04
C LEU A 244 4.35 10.45 7.65
N ARG A 245 4.21 11.51 6.84
CA ARG A 245 2.90 11.94 6.31
C ARG A 245 2.24 10.83 5.50
N LEU A 246 3.02 10.17 4.66
CA LEU A 246 2.50 9.10 3.81
C LEU A 246 2.21 7.82 4.60
N GLN A 247 3.10 7.44 5.53
CA GLN A 247 2.89 6.30 6.43
C GLN A 247 1.64 6.49 7.29
N ASN A 248 1.40 7.71 7.80
CA ASN A 248 0.17 8.01 8.52
C ASN A 248 -1.09 7.82 7.66
N SER A 249 -1.04 8.30 6.42
CA SER A 249 -2.14 8.12 5.47
C SER A 249 -2.36 6.64 5.09
N ALA A 250 -1.27 5.90 4.90
CA ALA A 250 -1.31 4.46 4.66
C ALA A 250 -1.87 3.70 5.88
N ARG A 251 -1.48 4.11 7.09
CA ARG A 251 -2.00 3.54 8.34
C ARG A 251 -3.51 3.77 8.48
N ASN A 252 -4.00 4.97 8.20
CA ASN A 252 -5.43 5.26 8.22
C ASN A 252 -6.20 4.37 7.24
N ALA A 253 -5.71 4.25 6.00
CA ALA A 253 -6.33 3.39 5.00
C ALA A 253 -6.30 1.89 5.41
N MET A 254 -5.21 1.43 5.97
CA MET A 254 -5.03 0.06 6.45
C MET A 254 -5.99 -0.26 7.60
N ILE A 255 -6.08 0.61 8.62
CA ILE A 255 -7.03 0.48 9.73
C ILE A 255 -8.47 0.47 9.22
N TRP A 256 -8.77 1.27 8.18
CA TRP A 256 -10.10 1.25 7.56
C TRP A 256 -10.40 -0.13 6.95
N PHE A 257 -9.46 -0.75 6.23
CA PHE A 257 -9.63 -2.11 5.68
C PHE A 257 -9.75 -3.18 6.78
N GLU A 258 -9.03 -3.06 7.87
CA GLU A 258 -9.17 -3.97 9.03
C GLU A 258 -10.55 -3.94 9.67
N HIS A 259 -11.30 -2.84 9.46
CA HIS A 259 -12.65 -2.66 9.98
C HIS A 259 -13.72 -2.60 8.88
N VAL A 260 -13.39 -3.00 7.66
CA VAL A 260 -14.29 -2.92 6.49
C VAL A 260 -15.65 -3.57 6.71
N PRO A 261 -15.78 -4.73 7.37
CA PRO A 261 -17.09 -5.34 7.62
C PRO A 261 -18.07 -4.39 8.32
N ARG A 262 -17.57 -3.63 9.29
CA ARG A 262 -18.38 -2.64 10.02
C ARG A 262 -18.95 -1.55 9.11
N TYR A 263 -18.15 -1.09 8.15
CA TYR A 263 -18.60 -0.03 7.24
C TYR A 263 -19.57 -0.55 6.20
N ILE A 264 -19.34 -1.76 5.66
CA ILE A 264 -20.24 -2.39 4.70
C ILE A 264 -21.63 -2.65 5.34
N GLU A 265 -21.67 -3.06 6.59
CA GLU A 265 -22.92 -3.38 7.29
C GLU A 265 -23.67 -2.13 7.77
N ALA A 266 -22.96 -1.03 8.04
CA ALA A 266 -23.57 0.20 8.56
C ALA A 266 -23.98 1.20 7.48
N PHE A 267 -23.31 1.21 6.33
CA PHE A 267 -23.48 2.22 5.29
C PHE A 267 -24.22 1.67 4.08
N ASP A 268 -24.98 2.53 3.41
CA ASP A 268 -25.39 2.24 2.04
C ASP A 268 -24.21 2.39 1.06
N LEU A 269 -24.42 2.01 -0.19
CA LEU A 269 -23.36 1.96 -1.18
C LEU A 269 -22.65 3.30 -1.40
N LYS A 270 -23.40 4.41 -1.46
CA LYS A 270 -22.81 5.75 -1.63
C LYS A 270 -22.00 6.18 -0.42
N GLN A 271 -22.54 5.98 0.78
CA GLN A 271 -21.82 6.28 2.03
C GLN A 271 -20.57 5.42 2.17
N PHE A 272 -20.66 4.13 1.82
CA PHE A 272 -19.53 3.23 1.84
C PHE A 272 -18.44 3.70 0.87
N ASN A 273 -18.80 4.04 -0.37
CA ASN A 273 -17.86 4.57 -1.36
C ASN A 273 -17.21 5.88 -0.89
N TYR A 274 -17.97 6.81 -0.32
CA TYR A 274 -17.44 8.03 0.27
C TYR A 274 -16.42 7.73 1.38
N SER A 275 -16.76 6.83 2.30
CA SER A 275 -15.87 6.37 3.38
C SER A 275 -14.59 5.74 2.81
N MET A 276 -14.70 4.93 1.75
CA MET A 276 -13.57 4.31 1.07
C MET A 276 -12.68 5.35 0.39
N LEU A 277 -13.24 6.34 -0.29
CA LEU A 277 -12.48 7.40 -0.97
C LEU A 277 -11.70 8.27 0.02
N THR A 278 -12.26 8.52 1.20
CA THR A 278 -11.65 9.38 2.23
C THR A 278 -10.81 8.62 3.27
N ARG A 279 -10.76 7.27 3.21
CA ARG A 279 -10.15 6.39 4.22
C ARG A 279 -8.71 6.75 4.63
N SER A 280 -7.93 7.28 3.72
CA SER A 280 -6.53 7.66 3.96
C SER A 280 -6.36 9.01 4.64
N GLN A 281 -7.45 9.79 4.75
CA GLN A 281 -7.47 11.19 5.19
C GLN A 281 -6.62 12.16 4.34
N ARG A 282 -6.09 11.69 3.20
CA ARG A 282 -5.43 12.55 2.20
C ARG A 282 -6.42 13.18 1.23
N VAL A 283 -7.53 12.51 1.03
CA VAL A 283 -8.63 12.99 0.17
C VAL A 283 -9.72 13.46 1.10
N SER A 284 -9.85 14.78 1.22
CA SER A 284 -10.92 15.41 1.98
C SER A 284 -12.20 15.53 1.14
N HIS A 285 -13.28 15.94 1.77
CA HIS A 285 -14.53 16.29 1.11
C HIS A 285 -14.32 17.31 -0.02
N GLU A 286 -13.60 18.39 0.25
CA GLU A 286 -13.30 19.41 -0.76
C GLU A 286 -12.33 18.94 -1.85
N ASN A 287 -11.43 18.00 -1.55
CA ASN A 287 -10.64 17.37 -2.61
C ASN A 287 -11.50 16.52 -3.55
N LEU A 288 -12.55 15.85 -3.04
CA LEU A 288 -13.51 15.15 -3.88
C LEU A 288 -14.29 16.12 -4.76
N ARG A 289 -14.67 17.29 -4.24
CA ARG A 289 -15.36 18.35 -5.02
C ARG A 289 -14.50 18.81 -6.20
N LEU A 290 -13.17 18.91 -6.02
CA LEU A 290 -12.27 19.28 -7.11
C LEU A 290 -12.05 18.16 -8.13
N ARG A 291 -12.16 16.90 -7.71
CA ARG A 291 -11.88 15.73 -8.56
C ARG A 291 -13.11 15.25 -9.33
N ASP A 292 -14.23 15.18 -8.64
CA ASP A 292 -15.51 14.68 -9.14
C ASP A 292 -16.65 15.45 -8.50
N PRO A 293 -16.89 16.69 -8.96
CA PRO A 293 -17.93 17.56 -8.39
C PRO A 293 -19.33 16.98 -8.53
N GLU A 294 -19.64 16.34 -9.65
CA GLU A 294 -20.97 15.76 -9.92
C GLU A 294 -21.27 14.60 -8.96
N TRP A 295 -20.27 13.74 -8.76
CA TRP A 295 -20.42 12.63 -7.81
C TRP A 295 -20.60 13.15 -6.39
N LEU A 296 -19.80 14.15 -5.97
CA LEU A 296 -19.89 14.70 -4.62
C LEU A 296 -21.22 15.41 -4.38
N GLU A 297 -21.70 16.20 -5.32
CA GLU A 297 -23.02 16.84 -5.24
C GLU A 297 -24.13 15.79 -5.08
N SER A 298 -24.08 14.72 -5.87
CA SER A 298 -24.99 13.57 -5.75
C SER A 298 -24.91 12.89 -4.38
N MET A 299 -23.73 12.84 -3.76
CA MET A 299 -23.54 12.30 -2.42
C MET A 299 -24.12 13.23 -1.34
N GLU A 300 -23.90 14.54 -1.45
CA GLU A 300 -24.46 15.55 -0.55
C GLU A 300 -25.98 15.55 -0.59
N GLN A 301 -26.56 15.49 -1.80
CA GLN A 301 -28.00 15.39 -1.99
C GLN A 301 -28.55 14.10 -1.35
N HIS A 302 -27.90 12.96 -1.61
CA HIS A 302 -28.28 11.67 -1.02
C HIS A 302 -28.28 11.70 0.53
N LEU A 303 -27.26 12.32 1.14
CA LEU A 303 -27.23 12.48 2.59
C LEU A 303 -28.32 13.41 3.10
N THR A 304 -28.59 14.50 2.37
CA THR A 304 -29.63 15.46 2.72
C THR A 304 -31.01 14.81 2.69
N GLU A 305 -31.36 14.11 1.62
CA GLU A 305 -32.63 13.39 1.47
C GLU A 305 -32.82 12.33 2.55
N ARG A 306 -31.75 11.60 2.87
CA ARG A 306 -31.81 10.51 3.85
C ARG A 306 -31.97 10.99 5.29
N TYR A 307 -31.35 12.12 5.66
CA TYR A 307 -31.23 12.54 7.05
C TYR A 307 -32.01 13.80 7.40
N LEU A 308 -32.43 14.58 6.43
CA LEU A 308 -33.28 15.73 6.71
C LEU A 308 -34.77 15.43 6.50
N GLY A 309 -35.13 14.32 5.82
CA GLY A 309 -36.50 13.91 5.58
C GLY A 309 -37.38 15.01 4.92
N ASN A 310 -38.50 14.64 4.33
CA ASN A 310 -39.43 15.63 3.81
C ASN A 310 -40.20 16.43 4.88
N ASP A 311 -40.09 16.04 6.16
CA ASP A 311 -40.91 16.57 7.27
C ASP A 311 -40.08 17.33 8.33
N GLY A 312 -38.80 17.63 8.09
CA GLY A 312 -37.98 18.44 9.00
C GLY A 312 -37.57 17.75 10.32
N GLU A 313 -37.94 16.51 10.52
CA GLU A 313 -37.39 15.71 11.62
C GLU A 313 -35.97 15.27 11.27
N ARG A 314 -35.00 15.77 12.03
CA ARG A 314 -33.58 15.41 11.87
C ARG A 314 -33.37 13.95 12.26
N ALA A 315 -33.37 13.04 11.29
CA ALA A 315 -32.79 11.72 11.52
C ALA A 315 -31.28 11.89 11.78
N VAL A 316 -30.81 11.45 12.93
CA VAL A 316 -29.36 11.48 13.24
C VAL A 316 -28.66 10.52 12.30
N PRO A 317 -27.68 10.98 11.48
CA PRO A 317 -26.93 10.09 10.61
C PRO A 317 -26.37 8.89 11.38
N PRO A 318 -26.32 7.66 10.83
CA PRO A 318 -25.74 6.49 11.48
C PRO A 318 -24.29 6.70 11.93
N MET A 319 -23.53 7.55 11.23
CA MET A 319 -22.18 7.94 11.64
C MET A 319 -22.14 8.76 12.95
N PHE A 320 -23.26 9.34 13.35
CA PHE A 320 -23.43 10.07 14.61
C PHE A 320 -24.31 9.32 15.60
N LEU A 321 -24.83 8.13 15.26
CA LEU A 321 -25.42 7.28 16.27
C LEU A 321 -24.34 7.04 17.32
N PRO A 322 -24.68 7.27 18.61
CA PRO A 322 -23.68 7.28 19.64
C PRO A 322 -23.03 5.92 19.73
N PHE A 323 -21.94 5.77 19.00
CA PHE A 323 -20.89 4.93 19.53
C PHE A 323 -20.75 5.38 20.97
N LYS A 324 -20.50 4.43 21.86
CA LYS A 324 -20.13 4.72 23.25
C LYS A 324 -18.83 5.55 23.32
N LEU A 325 -18.75 6.62 22.52
CA LEU A 325 -17.73 7.67 22.54
C LEU A 325 -17.82 8.51 23.81
N ARG A 326 -18.87 8.30 24.65
CA ARG A 326 -18.99 9.01 25.92
C ARG A 326 -17.82 8.77 26.89
N ASN A 327 -16.94 7.82 26.60
CA ASN A 327 -15.82 7.46 27.48
C ASN A 327 -14.46 7.35 26.76
N MET A 328 -14.29 7.85 25.53
CA MET A 328 -12.96 7.98 24.96
C MET A 328 -12.40 9.35 25.35
N PRO A 329 -11.22 9.41 26.02
CA PRO A 329 -10.56 10.68 26.25
C PRO A 329 -10.22 11.31 24.89
N LEU A 330 -10.57 12.59 24.73
CA LEU A 330 -10.04 13.39 23.62
C LEU A 330 -8.52 13.40 23.78
N VAL A 331 -7.84 12.73 22.87
CA VAL A 331 -6.39 12.84 22.74
C VAL A 331 -6.14 14.19 22.08
N ASN A 332 -5.66 15.16 22.87
CA ASN A 332 -5.16 16.43 22.37
C ASN A 332 -3.90 16.24 21.55
#